data_056ee5a2b4c8cfce8056c704a0a1bec3
#
_entry.id   056ee5a2b4c8cfce8056c704a0a1bec3
#
_cell.length_a   1.000
_cell.length_b   1.000
_cell.length_c   1.000
_cell.angle_alpha   90.00
_cell.angle_beta   90.00
_cell.angle_gamma   90.00
#
_symmetry.space_group_name_H-M   'P 1'
#
loop_
_entity.id
_entity.type
_entity.pdbx_description
1 polymer ?
#
loop_
_entity_poly.entity_id
_entity_poly.type
_entity_poly.pdbx_seq_one_letter_code
_entity_poly.pdbx_strand_id
1 'polypeptide(L)'
;MTNLLKKLFGTLLQKPWESKRATIDNAHEGKTFNISTQKSAVIIIFGIATVLFSLIFTSYIYTLPPEQDTKYLLKPNLLWINTSILFFVTYFFSKITNDLKKKDTLKVKKNILIVGGLSYLFLFGQVIFWFQLMKSGNYISTNSYFSSFYVFTAFHGLHLLGGLFFWGKVSSKVLKLDQNKIIEEEKNISALSLYWTYLLIVWLMFFLMIYVFNDAVIAWCKSLIT
;
A
#
# COMPACT_ATOMS: atom_id res chain seq x y z
N MET A 1 6.15 -13.79 50.04
CA MET A 1 6.24 -12.54 49.24
C MET A 1 7.65 -12.20 48.75
N THR A 2 8.69 -12.51 49.52
CA THR A 2 10.11 -12.23 49.21
C THR A 2 10.70 -13.02 48.02
N ASN A 3 10.24 -14.25 47.78
CA ASN A 3 10.76 -15.10 46.66
C ASN A 3 10.27 -14.68 45.26
N LEU A 4 9.06 -14.13 45.20
CA LEU A 4 8.48 -13.66 43.93
C LEU A 4 9.14 -12.36 43.45
N LEU A 5 9.40 -11.45 44.36
CA LEU A 5 10.14 -10.20 44.10
C LEU A 5 11.60 -10.47 43.69
N LYS A 6 12.29 -11.41 44.33
CA LYS A 6 13.65 -11.83 43.96
C LYS A 6 13.68 -12.44 42.55
N LYS A 7 12.65 -13.22 42.15
CA LYS A 7 12.55 -13.82 40.82
C LYS A 7 12.26 -12.77 39.77
N LEU A 8 11.38 -11.80 40.05
CA LEU A 8 11.08 -10.68 39.15
C LEU A 8 12.31 -9.77 38.96
N PHE A 9 12.97 -9.38 40.04
CA PHE A 9 14.19 -8.58 39.95
C PHE A 9 15.34 -9.31 39.23
N GLY A 10 15.50 -10.62 39.46
CA GLY A 10 16.46 -11.44 38.72
C GLY A 10 16.20 -11.50 37.24
N THR A 11 14.92 -11.52 36.81
CA THR A 11 14.55 -11.53 35.40
C THR A 11 14.71 -10.15 34.73
N LEU A 12 14.45 -9.07 35.48
CA LEU A 12 14.59 -7.69 34.98
C LEU A 12 16.07 -7.25 34.86
N LEU A 13 16.95 -7.80 35.68
CA LEU A 13 18.39 -7.50 35.67
C LEU A 13 19.19 -8.33 34.65
N GLN A 14 18.58 -9.38 34.05
CA GLN A 14 19.24 -10.15 33.01
C GLN A 14 19.34 -9.33 31.74
N LYS A 15 20.56 -9.17 31.22
CA LYS A 15 20.83 -8.43 29.99
C LYS A 15 20.27 -9.19 28.78
N PRO A 16 19.60 -8.50 27.82
CA PRO A 16 18.98 -9.17 26.67
C PRO A 16 19.95 -9.98 25.80
N TRP A 17 21.25 -9.65 25.84
CA TRP A 17 22.32 -10.29 25.05
C TRP A 17 23.01 -11.45 25.76
N GLU A 18 22.58 -11.83 26.97
CA GLU A 18 23.12 -13.04 27.60
C GLU A 18 22.59 -14.30 26.91
N SER A 19 23.51 -15.26 26.65
CA SER A 19 23.21 -16.46 25.88
C SER A 19 22.04 -17.29 26.43
N LYS A 20 21.86 -17.30 27.76
CA LYS A 20 20.71 -17.97 28.42
C LYS A 20 19.38 -17.32 28.10
N ARG A 21 19.33 -16.00 27.92
CA ARG A 21 18.10 -15.29 27.59
C ARG A 21 17.80 -15.41 26.10
N ALA A 22 18.84 -15.36 25.28
CA ALA A 22 18.70 -15.59 23.84
C ALA A 22 18.09 -16.97 23.53
N THR A 23 18.42 -18.02 24.28
CA THR A 23 17.80 -19.35 24.15
C THR A 23 16.34 -19.37 24.58
N ILE A 24 15.96 -18.61 25.61
CA ILE A 24 14.56 -18.52 26.08
C ILE A 24 13.75 -17.64 25.09
N ASP A 25 14.28 -16.50 24.68
CA ASP A 25 13.62 -15.59 23.73
C ASP A 25 13.50 -16.21 22.33
N ASN A 26 14.46 -17.07 21.93
CA ASN A 26 14.44 -17.85 20.67
C ASN A 26 13.74 -19.22 20.81
N ALA A 27 13.20 -19.57 21.97
CA ALA A 27 12.49 -20.82 22.16
C ALA A 27 11.29 -21.01 21.17
N HIS A 28 10.78 -19.92 20.65
CA HIS A 28 9.74 -19.91 19.63
C HIS A 28 10.29 -19.93 18.19
N GLU A 29 11.61 -19.94 17.97
CA GLU A 29 12.26 -19.96 16.65
C GLU A 29 11.67 -18.94 15.65
N GLY A 30 11.24 -17.78 16.11
CA GLY A 30 10.54 -16.77 15.30
C GLY A 30 9.15 -17.19 14.80
N LYS A 31 8.60 -18.30 15.28
CA LYS A 31 7.30 -18.84 14.83
C LYS A 31 6.08 -18.23 15.51
N THR A 32 6.28 -17.24 16.40
CA THR A 32 5.20 -16.63 17.19
C THR A 32 4.04 -16.12 16.36
N PHE A 33 4.28 -15.68 15.12
CA PHE A 33 3.24 -15.17 14.22
C PHE A 33 3.01 -16.02 12.96
N ASN A 34 3.75 -17.11 12.76
CA ASN A 34 3.68 -17.95 11.55
C ASN A 34 3.68 -17.17 10.22
N ILE A 35 4.37 -16.01 10.20
CA ILE A 35 4.44 -15.10 9.05
C ILE A 35 5.79 -15.32 8.36
N SER A 36 5.78 -15.40 7.01
CA SER A 36 7.02 -15.51 6.25
C SER A 36 7.85 -14.22 6.35
N THR A 37 9.18 -14.33 6.32
CA THR A 37 10.11 -13.19 6.37
C THR A 37 9.77 -12.10 5.33
N GLN A 38 9.34 -12.52 4.13
CA GLN A 38 8.94 -11.61 3.06
C GLN A 38 7.71 -10.77 3.44
N LYS A 39 6.70 -11.40 4.06
CA LYS A 39 5.51 -10.68 4.54
C LYS A 39 5.84 -9.76 5.72
N SER A 40 6.72 -10.19 6.64
CA SER A 40 7.15 -9.35 7.76
C SER A 40 7.85 -8.09 7.28
N ALA A 41 8.74 -8.19 6.28
CA ALA A 41 9.39 -7.04 5.67
C ALA A 41 8.37 -6.07 5.05
N VAL A 42 7.37 -6.58 4.32
CA VAL A 42 6.31 -5.78 3.72
C VAL A 42 5.46 -5.07 4.80
N ILE A 43 5.13 -5.73 5.91
CA ILE A 43 4.37 -5.13 7.02
C ILE A 43 5.14 -3.97 7.67
N ILE A 44 6.46 -4.10 7.84
CA ILE A 44 7.29 -3.00 8.36
C ILE A 44 7.25 -1.80 7.39
N ILE A 45 7.40 -2.04 6.09
CA ILE A 45 7.27 -0.99 5.06
C ILE A 45 5.89 -0.32 5.15
N PHE A 46 4.81 -1.09 5.37
CA PHE A 46 3.46 -0.52 5.55
C PHE A 46 3.37 0.41 6.75
N GLY A 47 3.99 0.06 7.88
CA GLY A 47 4.01 0.92 9.05
C GLY A 47 4.60 2.31 8.72
N ILE A 48 5.77 2.32 8.07
CA ILE A 48 6.45 3.56 7.66
C ILE A 48 5.62 4.34 6.62
N ALA A 49 5.14 3.65 5.59
CA ALA A 49 4.34 4.25 4.53
C ALA A 49 3.00 4.83 5.07
N THR A 50 2.35 4.14 6.02
CA THR A 50 1.11 4.60 6.63
C THR A 50 1.30 5.92 7.37
N VAL A 51 2.39 6.07 8.14
CA VAL A 51 2.72 7.35 8.80
C VAL A 51 2.88 8.46 7.76
N LEU A 52 3.66 8.22 6.71
CA LEU A 52 3.89 9.20 5.64
C LEU A 52 2.58 9.59 4.95
N PHE A 53 1.77 8.62 4.53
CA PHE A 53 0.50 8.90 3.87
C PHE A 53 -0.51 9.58 4.80
N SER A 54 -0.53 9.25 6.10
CA SER A 54 -1.41 9.91 7.06
C SER A 54 -1.05 11.39 7.24
N LEU A 55 0.23 11.74 7.25
CA LEU A 55 0.68 13.14 7.29
C LEU A 55 0.26 13.91 6.03
N ILE A 56 0.47 13.33 4.84
CA ILE A 56 0.05 13.96 3.57
C ILE A 56 -1.49 14.09 3.54
N PHE A 57 -2.20 13.10 4.01
CA PHE A 57 -3.65 13.08 4.09
C PHE A 57 -4.18 14.18 5.03
N THR A 58 -3.58 14.35 6.20
CA THR A 58 -3.92 15.44 7.13
C THR A 58 -3.62 16.80 6.50
N SER A 59 -2.48 16.94 5.80
CA SER A 59 -2.15 18.15 5.06
C SER A 59 -3.21 18.47 3.99
N TYR A 60 -3.68 17.47 3.25
CA TYR A 60 -4.73 17.63 2.24
C TYR A 60 -6.04 18.11 2.86
N ILE A 61 -6.50 17.52 4.00
CA ILE A 61 -7.71 17.97 4.72
C ILE A 61 -7.56 19.44 5.14
N TYR A 62 -6.41 19.79 5.70
CA TYR A 62 -6.15 21.13 6.19
C TYR A 62 -6.14 22.19 5.07
N THR A 63 -5.78 21.78 3.85
CA THR A 63 -5.70 22.66 2.69
C THR A 63 -6.97 22.69 1.83
N LEU A 64 -8.06 22.02 2.25
CA LEU A 64 -9.35 22.09 1.55
C LEU A 64 -9.85 23.54 1.50
N PRO A 65 -10.27 24.01 0.32
CA PRO A 65 -10.75 25.38 0.16
C PRO A 65 -12.04 25.61 0.98
N PRO A 66 -12.30 26.87 1.41
CA PRO A 66 -13.57 27.23 2.03
C PRO A 66 -14.76 26.94 1.10
N GLU A 67 -15.94 26.75 1.67
CA GLU A 67 -17.18 26.33 1.02
C GLU A 67 -17.55 27.10 -0.28
N GLN A 68 -17.09 28.34 -0.42
CA GLN A 68 -17.38 29.20 -1.58
C GLN A 68 -16.56 28.87 -2.83
N ASP A 69 -15.45 28.13 -2.70
CA ASP A 69 -14.50 27.83 -3.78
C ASP A 69 -14.53 26.36 -4.24
N THR A 70 -15.56 25.60 -3.87
CA THR A 70 -15.68 24.17 -4.20
C THR A 70 -15.84 23.88 -5.70
N LYS A 71 -16.08 24.87 -6.53
CA LYS A 71 -16.05 24.77 -8.00
C LYS A 71 -14.70 24.27 -8.55
N TYR A 72 -13.64 24.36 -7.75
CA TYR A 72 -12.27 23.92 -8.11
C TYR A 72 -11.97 22.48 -7.70
N LEU A 73 -12.90 21.80 -7.01
CA LEU A 73 -12.74 20.40 -6.63
C LEU A 73 -12.74 19.50 -7.87
N LEU A 74 -11.64 18.82 -8.05
CA LEU A 74 -11.42 17.87 -9.13
C LEU A 74 -12.47 16.75 -9.15
N LYS A 75 -13.22 16.63 -10.24
CA LYS A 75 -14.09 15.46 -10.50
C LYS A 75 -13.82 14.86 -11.87
N PRO A 76 -12.59 14.44 -12.19
CA PRO A 76 -12.30 13.94 -13.52
C PRO A 76 -12.73 12.48 -13.67
N ASN A 77 -13.39 12.16 -14.77
CA ASN A 77 -13.79 10.80 -15.12
C ASN A 77 -12.59 9.84 -15.23
N LEU A 78 -11.41 10.35 -15.61
CA LEU A 78 -10.19 9.56 -15.72
C LEU A 78 -9.76 8.93 -14.40
N LEU A 79 -10.04 9.59 -13.25
CA LEU A 79 -9.72 9.07 -11.93
C LEU A 79 -10.50 7.79 -11.61
N TRP A 80 -11.76 7.68 -12.07
CA TRP A 80 -12.57 6.47 -11.96
C TRP A 80 -11.98 5.31 -12.77
N ILE A 81 -11.51 5.60 -13.99
CA ILE A 81 -10.86 4.60 -14.84
C ILE A 81 -9.59 4.08 -14.16
N ASN A 82 -8.73 4.97 -13.67
CA ASN A 82 -7.52 4.60 -12.96
C ASN A 82 -7.82 3.77 -11.71
N THR A 83 -8.81 4.16 -10.92
CA THR A 83 -9.24 3.39 -9.75
C THR A 83 -9.71 2.00 -10.13
N SER A 84 -10.50 1.87 -11.21
CA SER A 84 -10.95 0.56 -11.71
C SER A 84 -9.78 -0.33 -12.12
N ILE A 85 -8.74 0.23 -12.74
CA ILE A 85 -7.53 -0.53 -13.11
C ILE A 85 -6.86 -1.13 -11.86
N LEU A 86 -6.73 -0.39 -10.76
CA LEU A 86 -6.14 -0.91 -9.52
C LEU A 86 -6.98 -2.03 -8.89
N PHE A 87 -8.31 -1.96 -8.98
CA PHE A 87 -9.18 -3.07 -8.57
C PHE A 87 -8.89 -4.34 -9.38
N PHE A 88 -8.76 -4.22 -10.71
CA PHE A 88 -8.40 -5.35 -11.56
C PHE A 88 -7.03 -5.91 -11.23
N VAL A 89 -6.03 -5.07 -10.98
CA VAL A 89 -4.70 -5.52 -10.55
C VAL A 89 -4.79 -6.38 -9.29
N THR A 90 -5.49 -5.91 -8.26
CA THR A 90 -5.65 -6.63 -6.99
C THR A 90 -6.44 -7.92 -7.17
N TYR A 91 -7.48 -7.92 -8.01
CA TYR A 91 -8.23 -9.11 -8.36
C TYR A 91 -7.35 -10.18 -9.04
N PHE A 92 -6.52 -9.79 -10.02
CA PHE A 92 -5.60 -10.72 -10.68
C PHE A 92 -4.53 -11.24 -9.73
N PHE A 93 -4.02 -10.46 -8.78
CA PHE A 93 -3.12 -10.96 -7.74
C PHE A 93 -3.78 -12.03 -6.87
N SER A 94 -5.02 -11.80 -6.44
CA SER A 94 -5.80 -12.80 -5.69
C SER A 94 -5.97 -14.09 -6.50
N LYS A 95 -6.24 -13.96 -7.81
CA LYS A 95 -6.34 -15.09 -8.72
C LYS A 95 -5.03 -15.86 -8.87
N ILE A 96 -3.88 -15.18 -8.98
CA ILE A 96 -2.55 -15.81 -9.01
C ILE A 96 -2.33 -16.66 -7.76
N THR A 97 -2.66 -16.14 -6.59
CA THR A 97 -2.52 -16.88 -5.31
C THR A 97 -3.38 -18.16 -5.29
N ASN A 98 -4.58 -18.10 -5.88
CA ASN A 98 -5.46 -19.27 -5.99
C ASN A 98 -4.97 -20.27 -7.05
N ASP A 99 -4.45 -19.79 -8.18
CA ASP A 99 -3.90 -20.63 -9.24
C ASP A 99 -2.63 -21.36 -8.78
N LEU A 100 -1.81 -20.72 -7.93
CA LEU A 100 -0.66 -21.36 -7.26
C LEU A 100 -1.08 -22.55 -6.39
N LYS A 101 -2.13 -22.38 -5.58
CA LYS A 101 -2.68 -23.48 -4.75
C LYS A 101 -3.17 -24.65 -5.59
N LYS A 102 -3.70 -24.37 -6.80
CA LYS A 102 -4.13 -25.38 -7.77
C LYS A 102 -2.99 -25.94 -8.62
N LYS A 103 -1.77 -25.45 -8.45
CA LYS A 103 -0.57 -25.80 -9.23
C LYS A 103 -0.72 -25.53 -10.74
N ASP A 104 -1.58 -24.59 -11.13
CA ASP A 104 -1.79 -24.21 -12.54
C ASP A 104 -0.78 -23.10 -12.93
N THR A 105 0.41 -23.53 -13.24
CA THR A 105 1.57 -22.66 -13.47
C THR A 105 1.44 -21.81 -14.76
N LEU A 106 0.72 -22.30 -15.76
CA LEU A 106 0.47 -21.55 -16.99
C LEU A 106 -0.40 -20.32 -16.72
N LYS A 107 -1.46 -20.48 -15.93
CA LYS A 107 -2.29 -19.34 -15.51
C LYS A 107 -1.54 -18.37 -14.64
N VAL A 108 -0.68 -18.84 -13.73
CA VAL A 108 0.18 -17.99 -12.91
C VAL A 108 1.08 -17.13 -13.80
N LYS A 109 1.79 -17.71 -14.79
CA LYS A 109 2.65 -16.96 -15.73
C LYS A 109 1.86 -15.91 -16.52
N LYS A 110 0.67 -16.27 -17.02
CA LYS A 110 -0.20 -15.32 -17.75
C LYS A 110 -0.68 -14.18 -16.86
N ASN A 111 -1.23 -14.50 -15.70
CA ASN A 111 -1.82 -13.51 -14.80
C ASN A 111 -0.77 -12.56 -14.21
N ILE A 112 0.46 -13.01 -13.95
CA ILE A 112 1.53 -12.14 -13.45
C ILE A 112 1.92 -11.07 -14.48
N LEU A 113 1.92 -11.38 -15.77
CA LEU A 113 2.15 -10.42 -16.85
C LEU A 113 1.01 -9.41 -16.97
N ILE A 114 -0.24 -9.87 -16.83
CA ILE A 114 -1.43 -8.99 -16.86
C ILE A 114 -1.35 -7.95 -15.73
N VAL A 115 -0.99 -8.38 -14.53
CA VAL A 115 -0.81 -7.49 -13.38
C VAL A 115 0.23 -6.40 -13.67
N GLY A 116 1.39 -6.77 -14.21
CA GLY A 116 2.41 -5.79 -14.60
C GLY A 116 1.90 -4.79 -15.63
N GLY A 117 1.27 -5.29 -16.71
CA GLY A 117 0.70 -4.44 -17.76
C GLY A 117 -0.34 -3.45 -17.22
N LEU A 118 -1.28 -3.92 -16.40
CA LEU A 118 -2.28 -3.06 -15.76
C LEU A 118 -1.66 -2.02 -14.81
N SER A 119 -0.61 -2.40 -14.06
CA SER A 119 0.07 -1.47 -13.16
C SER A 119 0.81 -0.35 -13.92
N TYR A 120 1.44 -0.67 -15.05
CA TYR A 120 2.00 0.34 -15.95
C TYR A 120 0.89 1.22 -16.55
N LEU A 121 -0.23 0.63 -16.95
CA LEU A 121 -1.36 1.39 -17.50
C LEU A 121 -1.90 2.40 -16.49
N PHE A 122 -1.99 2.03 -15.22
CA PHE A 122 -2.35 2.97 -14.14
C PHE A 122 -1.36 4.14 -14.04
N LEU A 123 -0.05 3.88 -14.06
CA LEU A 123 0.96 4.94 -14.01
C LEU A 123 0.86 5.88 -15.21
N PHE A 124 0.69 5.36 -16.41
CA PHE A 124 0.47 6.19 -17.60
C PHE A 124 -0.81 7.01 -17.48
N GLY A 125 -1.90 6.41 -17.03
CA GLY A 125 -3.15 7.12 -16.76
C GLY A 125 -2.97 8.25 -15.74
N GLN A 126 -2.15 8.06 -14.72
CA GLN A 126 -1.86 9.09 -13.72
C GLN A 126 -1.06 10.26 -14.31
N VAL A 127 -0.07 9.97 -15.16
CA VAL A 127 0.71 11.01 -15.86
C VAL A 127 -0.19 11.80 -16.82
N ILE A 128 -1.05 11.14 -17.59
CA ILE A 128 -2.03 11.80 -18.46
C ILE A 128 -2.95 12.71 -17.65
N PHE A 129 -3.37 12.25 -16.48
CA PHE A 129 -4.19 13.04 -15.57
C PHE A 129 -3.48 14.31 -15.08
N TRP A 130 -2.20 14.23 -14.71
CA TRP A 130 -1.40 15.40 -14.36
C TRP A 130 -1.32 16.40 -15.52
N PHE A 131 -1.12 15.93 -16.76
CA PHE A 131 -1.11 16.82 -17.94
C PHE A 131 -2.47 17.50 -18.15
N GLN A 132 -3.59 16.80 -17.93
CA GLN A 132 -4.92 17.40 -18.03
C GLN A 132 -5.11 18.51 -16.99
N LEU A 133 -4.64 18.29 -15.74
CA LEU A 133 -4.71 19.28 -14.68
C LEU A 133 -3.89 20.52 -15.03
N MET A 134 -2.66 20.33 -15.49
CA MET A 134 -1.80 21.46 -15.89
C MET A 134 -2.40 22.26 -17.05
N LYS A 135 -3.01 21.60 -18.05
CA LYS A 135 -3.72 22.28 -19.15
C LYS A 135 -4.93 23.07 -18.68
N SER A 136 -5.56 22.66 -17.59
CA SER A 136 -6.68 23.40 -16.97
C SER A 136 -6.23 24.55 -16.06
N GLY A 137 -4.93 24.86 -16.02
CA GLY A 137 -4.36 25.95 -15.20
C GLY A 137 -4.14 25.54 -13.72
N ASN A 138 -4.36 24.27 -13.36
CA ASN A 138 -4.22 23.78 -12.00
C ASN A 138 -2.81 23.20 -11.79
N TYR A 139 -1.84 24.08 -11.57
CA TYR A 139 -0.45 23.71 -11.30
C TYR A 139 -0.24 23.40 -9.81
N ILE A 140 0.88 22.76 -9.50
CA ILE A 140 1.29 22.52 -8.12
C ILE A 140 1.40 23.81 -7.28
N SER A 141 1.73 24.93 -7.91
CA SER A 141 1.86 26.24 -7.28
C SER A 141 0.57 27.05 -7.21
N THR A 142 -0.54 26.57 -7.79
CA THR A 142 -1.79 27.34 -7.87
C THR A 142 -2.41 27.57 -6.51
N ASN A 143 -2.49 26.51 -5.69
CA ASN A 143 -2.92 26.58 -4.30
C ASN A 143 -2.44 25.34 -3.51
N SER A 144 -2.51 25.40 -2.18
CA SER A 144 -2.07 24.33 -1.30
C SER A 144 -2.85 23.02 -1.48
N TYR A 145 -4.11 23.08 -1.91
CA TYR A 145 -4.94 21.93 -2.22
C TYR A 145 -4.35 21.11 -3.38
N PHE A 146 -4.03 21.77 -4.51
CA PHE A 146 -3.40 21.08 -5.64
C PHE A 146 -1.98 20.60 -5.29
N SER A 147 -1.22 21.36 -4.51
CA SER A 147 0.09 20.91 -4.02
C SER A 147 -0.02 19.59 -3.27
N SER A 148 -0.93 19.49 -2.30
CA SER A 148 -1.16 18.26 -1.51
C SER A 148 -1.62 17.10 -2.39
N PHE A 149 -2.47 17.36 -3.39
CA PHE A 149 -2.91 16.37 -4.36
C PHE A 149 -1.73 15.81 -5.19
N TYR A 150 -0.91 16.69 -5.78
CA TYR A 150 0.25 16.27 -6.57
C TYR A 150 1.26 15.49 -5.72
N VAL A 151 1.53 15.95 -4.50
CA VAL A 151 2.43 15.27 -3.56
C VAL A 151 1.92 13.88 -3.21
N PHE A 152 0.63 13.74 -2.85
CA PHE A 152 0.04 12.43 -2.54
C PHE A 152 0.18 11.47 -3.72
N THR A 153 -0.26 11.89 -4.90
CA THR A 153 -0.27 11.03 -6.10
C THR A 153 1.15 10.70 -6.57
N ALA A 154 2.13 11.61 -6.40
CA ALA A 154 3.53 11.37 -6.68
C ALA A 154 4.12 10.30 -5.74
N PHE A 155 3.91 10.42 -4.41
CA PHE A 155 4.39 9.43 -3.45
C PHE A 155 3.71 8.07 -3.65
N HIS A 156 2.40 8.05 -3.95
CA HIS A 156 1.70 6.80 -4.28
C HIS A 156 2.29 6.15 -5.54
N GLY A 157 2.52 6.93 -6.60
CA GLY A 157 3.17 6.45 -7.82
C GLY A 157 4.59 5.93 -7.58
N LEU A 158 5.36 6.58 -6.69
CA LEU A 158 6.71 6.14 -6.33
C LEU A 158 6.69 4.81 -5.59
N HIS A 159 5.73 4.60 -4.69
CA HIS A 159 5.52 3.30 -4.05
C HIS A 159 5.12 2.22 -5.06
N LEU A 160 4.24 2.56 -6.02
CA LEU A 160 3.87 1.63 -7.09
C LEU A 160 5.09 1.25 -7.97
N LEU A 161 5.97 2.20 -8.30
CA LEU A 161 7.23 1.94 -9.01
C LEU A 161 8.14 1.01 -8.21
N GLY A 162 8.25 1.21 -6.89
CA GLY A 162 8.97 0.29 -6.00
C GLY A 162 8.38 -1.12 -6.04
N GLY A 163 7.05 -1.25 -5.98
CA GLY A 163 6.34 -2.52 -6.15
C GLY A 163 6.61 -3.17 -7.51
N LEU A 164 6.59 -2.39 -8.59
CA LEU A 164 6.90 -2.87 -9.95
C LEU A 164 8.35 -3.35 -10.09
N PHE A 165 9.29 -2.74 -9.39
CA PHE A 165 10.67 -3.24 -9.35
C PHE A 165 10.75 -4.66 -8.73
N PHE A 166 10.07 -4.88 -7.59
CA PHE A 166 9.98 -6.21 -6.98
C PHE A 166 9.18 -7.18 -7.85
N TRP A 167 8.08 -6.73 -8.44
CA TRP A 167 7.32 -7.52 -9.40
C TRP A 167 8.20 -7.96 -10.58
N GLY A 168 9.03 -7.08 -11.13
CA GLY A 168 9.96 -7.40 -12.21
C GLY A 168 10.94 -8.51 -11.84
N LYS A 169 11.47 -8.49 -10.61
CA LYS A 169 12.36 -9.57 -10.11
C LYS A 169 11.62 -10.91 -9.97
N VAL A 170 10.42 -10.89 -9.39
CA VAL A 170 9.62 -12.12 -9.18
C VAL A 170 9.10 -12.65 -10.50
N SER A 171 8.57 -11.79 -11.39
CA SER A 171 8.03 -12.20 -12.68
C SER A 171 9.12 -12.80 -13.60
N SER A 172 10.30 -12.19 -13.64
CA SER A 172 11.42 -12.73 -14.44
C SER A 172 11.88 -14.11 -13.95
N LYS A 173 11.83 -14.38 -12.63
CA LYS A 173 12.08 -15.73 -12.09
C LYS A 173 10.96 -16.69 -12.48
N VAL A 174 9.70 -16.34 -12.22
CA VAL A 174 8.52 -17.17 -12.48
C VAL A 174 8.44 -17.58 -13.96
N LEU A 175 8.78 -16.66 -14.88
CA LEU A 175 8.77 -16.94 -16.32
C LEU A 175 9.85 -17.94 -16.75
N LYS A 176 11.02 -17.92 -16.11
CA LYS A 176 12.17 -18.79 -16.41
C LYS A 176 12.11 -20.14 -15.71
N LEU A 177 11.37 -20.26 -14.61
CA LEU A 177 11.34 -21.48 -13.80
C LEU A 177 10.44 -22.55 -14.42
N ASP A 178 10.85 -23.81 -14.19
CA ASP A 178 10.01 -24.98 -14.45
C ASP A 178 8.82 -25.05 -13.49
N GLN A 179 7.81 -25.81 -13.89
CA GLN A 179 6.52 -25.88 -13.18
C GLN A 179 6.66 -26.19 -11.68
N ASN A 180 7.55 -27.10 -11.31
CA ASN A 180 7.73 -27.50 -9.93
C ASN A 180 8.41 -26.45 -9.03
N LYS A 181 9.24 -25.58 -9.63
CA LYS A 181 9.99 -24.53 -8.91
C LYS A 181 9.18 -23.24 -8.73
N ILE A 182 8.10 -23.03 -9.50
CA ILE A 182 7.22 -21.86 -9.36
C ILE A 182 6.55 -21.82 -7.99
N ILE A 183 6.27 -22.99 -7.41
CA ILE A 183 5.65 -23.12 -6.08
C ILE A 183 6.58 -22.56 -4.99
N GLU A 184 7.90 -22.62 -5.17
CA GLU A 184 8.87 -22.04 -4.22
C GLU A 184 8.74 -20.51 -4.13
N GLU A 185 8.28 -19.85 -5.18
CA GLU A 185 8.05 -18.39 -5.22
C GLU A 185 6.69 -17.98 -4.60
N GLU A 186 5.90 -18.90 -4.07
CA GLU A 186 4.58 -18.59 -3.45
C GLU A 186 4.67 -17.51 -2.38
N LYS A 187 5.71 -17.56 -1.53
CA LYS A 187 5.91 -16.58 -0.46
C LYS A 187 6.15 -15.17 -1.01
N ASN A 188 6.94 -15.05 -2.08
CA ASN A 188 7.23 -13.78 -2.74
C ASN A 188 5.99 -13.23 -3.46
N ILE A 189 5.24 -14.07 -4.17
CA ILE A 189 4.00 -13.69 -4.84
C ILE A 189 2.93 -13.26 -3.82
N SER A 190 2.82 -14.00 -2.70
CA SER A 190 1.89 -13.65 -1.63
C SER A 190 2.24 -12.32 -0.95
N ALA A 191 3.53 -12.02 -0.78
CA ALA A 191 4.00 -10.73 -0.26
C ALA A 191 3.69 -9.58 -1.23
N LEU A 192 3.89 -9.79 -2.54
CA LEU A 192 3.49 -8.84 -3.58
C LEU A 192 1.97 -8.59 -3.59
N SER A 193 1.16 -9.64 -3.52
CA SER A 193 -0.31 -9.51 -3.46
C SER A 193 -0.74 -8.66 -2.27
N LEU A 194 -0.13 -8.87 -1.09
CA LEU A 194 -0.38 -8.07 0.10
C LEU A 194 0.01 -6.60 -0.12
N TYR A 195 1.16 -6.36 -0.76
CA TYR A 195 1.65 -5.03 -1.07
C TYR A 195 0.70 -4.26 -2.00
N TRP A 196 0.22 -4.87 -3.08
CA TRP A 196 -0.76 -4.25 -3.99
C TRP A 196 -2.11 -3.98 -3.32
N THR A 197 -2.56 -4.88 -2.45
CA THR A 197 -3.79 -4.67 -1.66
C THR A 197 -3.65 -3.44 -0.76
N TYR A 198 -2.50 -3.26 -0.12
CA TYR A 198 -2.21 -2.07 0.68
C TYR A 198 -2.24 -0.79 -0.17
N LEU A 199 -1.57 -0.79 -1.35
CA LEU A 199 -1.58 0.35 -2.26
C LEU A 199 -3.00 0.70 -2.73
N LEU A 200 -3.83 -0.30 -3.03
CA LEU A 200 -5.24 -0.08 -3.37
C LEU A 200 -5.99 0.60 -2.21
N ILE A 201 -5.80 0.13 -0.96
CA ILE A 201 -6.47 0.71 0.22
C ILE A 201 -6.07 2.18 0.39
N VAL A 202 -4.77 2.50 0.32
CA VAL A 202 -4.26 3.87 0.42
C VAL A 202 -4.85 4.75 -0.70
N TRP A 203 -4.90 4.24 -1.93
CA TRP A 203 -5.51 4.94 -3.06
C TRP A 203 -6.99 5.18 -2.86
N LEU A 204 -7.74 4.17 -2.40
CA LEU A 204 -9.18 4.27 -2.15
C LEU A 204 -9.50 5.28 -1.05
N MET A 205 -8.73 5.31 0.02
CA MET A 205 -8.91 6.33 1.07
C MET A 205 -8.80 7.73 0.50
N PHE A 206 -7.79 7.97 -0.34
CA PHE A 206 -7.60 9.27 -0.99
C PHE A 206 -8.67 9.56 -2.04
N PHE A 207 -9.03 8.58 -2.86
CA PHE A 207 -10.09 8.69 -3.86
C PHE A 207 -11.44 9.03 -3.21
N LEU A 208 -11.83 8.31 -2.16
CA LEU A 208 -13.04 8.58 -1.40
C LEU A 208 -13.02 9.99 -0.82
N MET A 209 -11.88 10.44 -0.34
CA MET A 209 -11.73 11.77 0.20
C MET A 209 -12.00 12.86 -0.84
N ILE A 210 -11.48 12.71 -2.07
CA ILE A 210 -11.74 13.67 -3.16
C ILE A 210 -13.25 13.73 -3.50
N TYR A 211 -13.95 12.59 -3.43
CA TYR A 211 -15.36 12.51 -3.84
C TYR A 211 -16.36 12.70 -2.70
N VAL A 212 -16.02 12.30 -1.49
CA VAL A 212 -16.91 12.32 -0.32
C VAL A 212 -16.84 13.66 0.41
N PHE A 213 -15.65 14.28 0.51
CA PHE A 213 -15.51 15.61 1.10
C PHE A 213 -15.98 16.68 0.11
N ASN A 214 -17.27 16.61 -0.23
CA ASN A 214 -17.99 17.70 -0.88
C ASN A 214 -18.70 18.55 0.19
N ASP A 215 -19.32 19.66 -0.24
CA ASP A 215 -19.97 20.64 0.62
C ASP A 215 -20.94 20.03 1.64
N ALA A 216 -21.68 18.99 1.25
CA ALA A 216 -22.67 18.33 2.10
C ALA A 216 -22.01 17.59 3.29
N VAL A 217 -20.87 16.92 3.06
CA VAL A 217 -20.16 16.21 4.13
C VAL A 217 -19.42 17.16 5.04
N ILE A 218 -18.84 18.24 4.50
CA ILE A 218 -18.19 19.29 5.29
C ILE A 218 -19.20 19.97 6.19
N ALA A 219 -20.38 20.32 5.66
CA ALA A 219 -21.48 20.90 6.44
C ALA A 219 -21.95 19.95 7.54
N TRP A 220 -22.10 18.67 7.22
CA TRP A 220 -22.49 17.65 8.20
C TRP A 220 -21.43 17.47 9.30
N CYS A 221 -20.13 17.41 8.97
CA CYS A 221 -19.07 17.36 9.96
C CYS A 221 -19.05 18.60 10.87
N LYS A 222 -19.26 19.78 10.30
CA LYS A 222 -19.36 21.02 11.10
C LYS A 222 -20.56 20.97 12.08
N SER A 223 -21.72 20.45 11.65
CA SER A 223 -22.91 20.34 12.51
C SER A 223 -22.75 19.35 13.68
N LEU A 224 -21.74 18.47 13.63
CA LEU A 224 -21.42 17.55 14.74
C LEU A 224 -20.48 18.16 15.78
N ILE A 225 -19.80 19.26 15.44
CA ILE A 225 -18.80 19.93 16.29
C ILE A 225 -19.37 21.19 16.96
N THR A 226 -20.45 21.71 16.41
CA THR A 226 -21.22 22.83 16.96
C THR A 226 -22.45 22.34 17.70
#